data_91424ea837ef6e258ee7f33ecba2a97c
#
_entry.id   91424ea837ef6e258ee7f33ecba2a97c
#
_cell.length_a   1.000
_cell.length_b   1.000
_cell.length_c   1.000
_cell.angle_alpha   90.00
_cell.angle_beta   90.00
_cell.angle_gamma   90.00
#
_symmetry.space_group_name_H-M   'P 1'
#
loop_
_entity.id
_entity.type
_entity.pdbx_description
1 polymer ?
#
loop_
_entity_poly.entity_id
_entity_poly.type
_entity_poly.pdbx_seq_one_letter_code
_entity_poly.pdbx_strand_id
1 'polypeptide(L)'
;MTEAAAPAVISTECVIVGAGPVGLFAVFELGLLGMKCEIVDTLAHPGGQCAELYPDKPIYDSPALPVCGAQELVDRLLAQIKPFNAGFHLGQEVTELKQRDGTRFDVVTSAGTRFDAGSVIIAAGLGSFQPRRLM
;
A
#
# COMPACT_ATOMS: atom_id res chain seq x y z
N MET A 1 34.36 -1.24 14.43
CA MET A 1 32.98 -1.71 14.09
C MET A 1 32.03 -0.53 14.19
N THR A 2 31.48 -0.11 13.08
CA THR A 2 30.40 0.86 13.08
C THR A 2 29.11 0.15 13.47
N GLU A 3 28.54 0.50 14.59
CA GLU A 3 27.17 0.07 14.89
C GLU A 3 26.26 0.54 13.78
N ALA A 4 25.47 -0.40 13.21
CA ALA A 4 24.46 -0.01 12.27
C ALA A 4 23.47 0.93 12.96
N ALA A 5 23.33 2.14 12.45
CA ALA A 5 22.33 3.08 12.96
C ALA A 5 20.96 2.44 12.88
N ALA A 6 20.13 2.63 13.91
CA ALA A 6 18.72 2.24 13.85
C ALA A 6 18.07 2.88 12.63
N PRO A 7 17.17 2.17 11.89
CA PRO A 7 16.50 2.75 10.74
C PRO A 7 15.78 4.02 11.15
N ALA A 8 15.89 5.06 10.32
CA ALA A 8 15.19 6.31 10.56
C ALA A 8 13.68 6.06 10.51
N VAL A 9 12.94 6.70 11.41
CA VAL A 9 11.48 6.64 11.40
C VAL A 9 10.96 7.59 10.32
N ILE A 10 10.10 7.06 9.45
CA ILE A 10 9.47 7.84 8.39
C ILE A 10 8.19 8.47 8.96
N SER A 11 8.20 9.79 9.07
CA SER A 11 7.00 10.53 9.46
C SER A 11 6.12 10.79 8.24
N THR A 12 4.85 10.44 8.33
CA THR A 12 3.90 10.60 7.24
C THR A 12 2.49 10.88 7.78
N GLU A 13 1.61 11.39 6.93
CA GLU A 13 0.23 11.66 7.33
C GLU A 13 -0.62 10.39 7.26
N CYS A 14 -0.31 9.48 6.33
CA CYS A 14 -1.03 8.22 6.20
C CYS A 14 -0.12 7.10 5.72
N VAL A 15 -0.25 5.93 6.35
CA VAL A 15 0.30 4.67 5.82
C VAL A 15 -0.85 3.87 5.23
N ILE A 16 -0.70 3.43 3.98
CA ILE A 16 -1.67 2.59 3.28
C ILE A 16 -1.11 1.17 3.26
N VAL A 17 -1.84 0.24 3.84
CA VAL A 17 -1.48 -1.17 3.87
C VAL A 17 -2.21 -1.87 2.71
N GLY A 18 -1.47 -2.17 1.66
CA GLY A 18 -1.98 -2.78 0.44
C GLY A 18 -1.87 -1.86 -0.77
N ALA A 19 -1.18 -2.31 -1.82
CA ALA A 19 -0.97 -1.59 -3.08
C ALA A 19 -1.82 -2.16 -4.23
N GLY A 20 -2.99 -2.69 -3.91
CA GLY A 20 -4.00 -3.04 -4.89
C GLY A 20 -4.74 -1.80 -5.39
N PRO A 21 -5.76 -1.95 -6.26
CA PRO A 21 -6.48 -0.81 -6.82
C PRO A 21 -7.04 0.16 -5.79
N VAL A 22 -7.56 -0.34 -4.67
CA VAL A 22 -8.11 0.50 -3.60
C VAL A 22 -7.02 1.32 -2.93
N GLY A 23 -5.89 0.70 -2.59
CA GLY A 23 -4.76 1.40 -1.97
C GLY A 23 -4.15 2.44 -2.91
N LEU A 24 -4.01 2.12 -4.19
CA LEU A 24 -3.51 3.05 -5.18
C LEU A 24 -4.44 4.25 -5.35
N PHE A 25 -5.75 4.02 -5.43
CA PHE A 25 -6.70 5.13 -5.54
C PHE A 25 -6.75 5.98 -4.26
N ALA A 26 -6.51 5.39 -3.10
CA ALA A 26 -6.41 6.14 -1.85
C ALA A 26 -5.27 7.18 -1.92
N VAL A 27 -4.17 6.86 -2.57
CA VAL A 27 -3.07 7.83 -2.79
C VAL A 27 -3.58 9.07 -3.54
N PHE A 28 -4.39 8.86 -4.58
CA PHE A 28 -4.96 9.95 -5.35
C PHE A 28 -5.84 10.86 -4.48
N GLU A 29 -6.76 10.27 -3.74
CA GLU A 29 -7.68 11.02 -2.88
C GLU A 29 -6.95 11.78 -1.77
N LEU A 30 -5.98 11.15 -1.11
CA LEU A 30 -5.15 11.80 -0.11
C LEU A 30 -4.30 12.91 -0.72
N GLY A 31 -3.77 12.67 -1.92
CA GLY A 31 -2.98 13.66 -2.64
C GLY A 31 -3.76 14.92 -2.97
N LEU A 32 -5.05 14.79 -3.33
CA LEU A 32 -5.93 15.94 -3.54
C LEU A 32 -6.12 16.78 -2.28
N LEU A 33 -6.01 16.15 -1.11
CA LEU A 33 -6.09 16.83 0.19
C LEU A 33 -4.72 17.36 0.65
N GLY A 34 -3.69 17.21 -0.16
CA GLY A 34 -2.33 17.59 0.20
C GLY A 34 -1.67 16.71 1.24
N MET A 35 -2.21 15.53 1.48
CA MET A 35 -1.69 14.60 2.48
C MET A 35 -0.61 13.71 1.88
N LYS A 36 0.53 13.63 2.56
CA LYS A 36 1.60 12.72 2.18
C LYS A 36 1.28 11.30 2.67
N CYS A 37 1.52 10.31 1.82
CA CYS A 37 1.30 8.91 2.21
C CYS A 37 2.43 8.00 1.77
N GLU A 38 2.52 6.88 2.47
CA GLU A 38 3.44 5.78 2.21
C GLU A 38 2.62 4.51 2.02
N ILE A 39 2.97 3.68 1.03
CA ILE A 39 2.30 2.41 0.75
C ILE A 39 3.21 1.24 1.11
N VAL A 40 2.65 0.24 1.78
CA VAL A 40 3.33 -1.02 2.10
C VAL A 40 2.57 -2.17 1.47
N ASP A 41 3.27 -3.08 0.79
CA ASP A 41 2.67 -4.31 0.27
C ASP A 41 3.65 -5.48 0.38
N THR A 42 3.11 -6.67 0.60
CA THR A 42 3.90 -7.90 0.69
C THR A 42 4.44 -8.35 -0.66
N LEU A 43 3.75 -8.00 -1.75
CA LEU A 43 4.19 -8.33 -3.10
C LEU A 43 5.35 -7.44 -3.54
N ALA A 44 6.16 -7.96 -4.47
CA ALA A 44 7.30 -7.24 -5.01
C ALA A 44 6.91 -6.15 -6.03
N HIS A 45 5.64 -6.07 -6.40
CA HIS A 45 5.10 -5.10 -7.35
C HIS A 45 3.71 -4.65 -6.92
N PRO A 46 3.29 -3.42 -7.28
CA PRO A 46 1.93 -2.97 -7.00
C PRO A 46 0.91 -3.69 -7.88
N GLY A 47 -0.35 -3.65 -7.46
CA GLY A 47 -1.47 -4.16 -8.25
C GLY A 47 -2.35 -5.18 -7.52
N GLY A 48 -1.87 -5.76 -6.43
CA GLY A 48 -2.65 -6.70 -5.63
C GLY A 48 -3.17 -7.88 -6.45
N GLN A 49 -4.42 -8.25 -6.24
CA GLN A 49 -5.06 -9.36 -6.95
C GLN A 49 -5.07 -9.18 -8.47
N CYS A 50 -5.29 -7.95 -8.93
CA CYS A 50 -5.37 -7.66 -10.37
C CYS A 50 -4.06 -8.00 -11.09
N ALA A 51 -2.92 -7.73 -10.48
CA ALA A 51 -1.62 -8.02 -11.08
C ALA A 51 -1.17 -9.46 -10.81
N GLU A 52 -1.44 -9.98 -9.62
CA GLU A 52 -0.90 -11.27 -9.17
C GLU A 52 -1.72 -12.46 -9.67
N LEU A 53 -3.07 -12.37 -9.59
CA LEU A 53 -3.93 -13.52 -9.83
C LEU A 53 -4.53 -13.55 -11.23
N TYR A 54 -4.86 -12.40 -11.82
CA TYR A 54 -5.58 -12.35 -13.08
C TYR A 54 -5.26 -11.10 -13.92
N PRO A 55 -3.97 -10.87 -14.27
CA PRO A 55 -3.58 -9.63 -14.95
C PRO A 55 -4.27 -9.43 -16.31
N ASP A 56 -4.65 -10.50 -16.99
CA ASP A 56 -5.30 -10.47 -18.29
C ASP A 56 -6.83 -10.48 -18.22
N LYS A 57 -7.41 -10.56 -17.02
CA LYS A 57 -8.86 -10.60 -16.85
C LYS A 57 -9.48 -9.25 -17.19
N PRO A 58 -10.56 -9.21 -18.01
CA PRO A 58 -11.28 -7.97 -18.22
C PRO A 58 -12.06 -7.57 -16.97
N ILE A 59 -12.01 -6.27 -16.67
CA ILE A 59 -12.70 -5.64 -15.54
C ILE A 59 -13.81 -4.77 -16.12
N TYR A 60 -15.04 -4.91 -15.62
CA TYR A 60 -16.23 -4.21 -16.09
C TYR A 60 -16.83 -3.26 -15.05
N ASP A 61 -16.39 -3.37 -13.81
CA ASP A 61 -17.01 -2.71 -12.66
C ASP A 61 -16.16 -1.56 -12.08
N SER A 62 -15.22 -1.05 -12.87
CA SER A 62 -14.46 0.14 -12.47
C SER A 62 -15.17 1.40 -12.99
N PRO A 63 -15.35 2.44 -12.13
CA PRO A 63 -15.99 3.67 -12.58
C PRO A 63 -15.32 4.29 -13.80
N ALA A 64 -16.10 4.79 -14.74
CA ALA A 64 -15.66 5.44 -15.96
C ALA A 64 -14.84 4.59 -16.94
N LEU A 65 -14.63 3.32 -16.63
CA LEU A 65 -13.97 2.36 -17.51
C LEU A 65 -14.95 1.21 -17.80
N PRO A 66 -15.74 1.28 -18.90
CA PRO A 66 -16.73 0.25 -19.21
C PRO A 66 -16.14 -1.16 -19.31
N VAL A 67 -14.89 -1.23 -19.79
CA VAL A 67 -14.08 -2.44 -19.78
C VAL A 67 -12.61 -2.05 -19.81
N CYS A 68 -11.78 -2.74 -19.02
CA CYS A 68 -10.32 -2.63 -19.09
C CYS A 68 -9.69 -3.94 -18.60
N GLY A 69 -8.46 -4.21 -19.03
CA GLY A 69 -7.70 -5.32 -18.46
C GLY A 69 -7.30 -5.04 -17.01
N ALA A 70 -7.17 -6.08 -16.19
CA ALA A 70 -6.79 -5.91 -14.79
C ALA A 70 -5.41 -5.23 -14.64
N GLN A 71 -4.43 -5.64 -15.43
CA GLN A 71 -3.11 -4.98 -15.41
C GLN A 71 -3.20 -3.55 -15.96
N GLU A 72 -4.02 -3.32 -16.96
CA GLU A 72 -4.27 -1.96 -17.50
C GLU A 72 -4.85 -1.03 -16.42
N LEU A 73 -5.77 -1.51 -15.60
CA LEU A 73 -6.32 -0.74 -14.48
C LEU A 73 -5.21 -0.33 -13.51
N VAL A 74 -4.33 -1.26 -13.15
CA VAL A 74 -3.19 -0.97 -12.28
C VAL A 74 -2.27 0.08 -12.91
N ASP A 75 -1.93 -0.07 -14.18
CA ASP A 75 -1.05 0.86 -14.89
C ASP A 75 -1.64 2.27 -14.95
N ARG A 76 -2.95 2.38 -15.18
CA ARG A 76 -3.66 3.66 -15.18
C ARG A 76 -3.67 4.31 -13.80
N LEU A 77 -3.90 3.52 -12.73
CA LEU A 77 -3.86 4.03 -11.37
C LEU A 77 -2.46 4.52 -11.00
N LEU A 78 -1.42 3.79 -11.37
CA LEU A 78 -0.04 4.21 -11.13
C LEU A 78 0.29 5.53 -11.85
N ALA A 79 -0.16 5.68 -13.09
CA ALA A 79 0.00 6.93 -13.83
C ALA A 79 -0.74 8.09 -13.16
N GLN A 80 -1.95 7.84 -12.66
CA GLN A 80 -2.79 8.83 -12.01
C GLN A 80 -2.18 9.37 -10.71
N ILE A 81 -1.49 8.52 -9.95
CA ILE A 81 -0.92 8.90 -8.64
C ILE A 81 0.52 9.40 -8.74
N LYS A 82 1.15 9.29 -9.89
CA LYS A 82 2.56 9.68 -10.06
C LYS A 82 2.89 11.09 -9.56
N PRO A 83 2.05 12.12 -9.79
CA PRO A 83 2.34 13.47 -9.31
C PRO A 83 2.42 13.61 -7.78
N PHE A 84 1.85 12.69 -7.02
CA PHE A 84 1.78 12.77 -5.56
C PHE A 84 2.98 12.15 -4.84
N ASN A 85 3.87 11.46 -5.57
CA ASN A 85 5.14 10.94 -5.06
C ASN A 85 5.01 10.12 -3.76
N ALA A 86 4.00 9.24 -3.69
CA ALA A 86 3.89 8.31 -2.56
C ALA A 86 5.11 7.41 -2.48
N GLY A 87 5.61 7.14 -1.29
CA GLY A 87 6.68 6.17 -1.06
C GLY A 87 6.13 4.75 -1.13
N PHE A 88 6.76 3.90 -1.93
CA PHE A 88 6.39 2.49 -2.05
C PHE A 88 7.39 1.62 -1.29
N HIS A 89 6.87 0.76 -0.42
CA HIS A 89 7.65 -0.20 0.37
C HIS A 89 7.13 -1.60 0.05
N LEU A 90 7.67 -2.16 -1.02
CA LEU A 90 7.23 -3.44 -1.59
C LEU A 90 8.04 -4.60 -1.01
N GLY A 91 7.49 -5.81 -1.07
CA GLY A 91 8.12 -6.99 -0.50
C GLY A 91 8.20 -6.93 1.02
N GLN A 92 7.31 -6.19 1.66
CA GLN A 92 7.31 -5.99 3.11
C GLN A 92 5.92 -6.22 3.67
N GLU A 93 5.85 -6.92 4.79
CA GLU A 93 4.61 -7.15 5.54
C GLU A 93 4.56 -6.21 6.74
N VAL A 94 3.40 -5.59 6.98
CA VAL A 94 3.18 -4.87 8.24
C VAL A 94 3.05 -5.90 9.36
N THR A 95 3.99 -5.87 10.29
CA THR A 95 4.07 -6.82 11.41
C THR A 95 3.59 -6.22 12.72
N GLU A 96 3.58 -4.90 12.83
CA GLU A 96 3.15 -4.21 14.04
C GLU A 96 2.42 -2.91 13.69
N LEU A 97 1.28 -2.72 14.35
CA LEU A 97 0.50 -1.49 14.29
C LEU A 97 0.08 -1.14 15.71
N LYS A 98 0.57 -0.01 16.21
CA LYS A 98 0.31 0.42 17.58
C LYS A 98 -0.13 1.88 17.59
N GLN A 99 -1.23 2.16 18.26
CA GLN A 99 -1.69 3.54 18.47
C GLN A 99 -0.93 4.15 19.65
N ARG A 100 -0.43 5.38 19.46
CA ARG A 100 0.20 6.19 20.50
C ARG A 100 -0.65 7.43 20.79
N ASP A 101 -0.85 7.73 22.06
CA ASP A 101 -1.44 8.99 22.55
C ASP A 101 -2.71 9.40 21.84
N GLY A 102 -3.49 8.43 21.30
CA GLY A 102 -4.76 8.63 20.65
C GLY A 102 -4.72 9.26 19.25
N THR A 103 -3.57 9.79 18.80
CA THR A 103 -3.49 10.60 17.57
C THR A 103 -2.46 10.12 16.56
N ARG A 104 -1.49 9.30 16.97
CA ARG A 104 -0.41 8.80 16.11
C ARG A 104 -0.34 7.29 16.15
N PHE A 105 0.19 6.72 15.07
CA PHE A 105 0.37 5.27 14.93
C PHE A 105 1.81 4.94 14.64
N ASP A 106 2.33 3.91 15.33
CA ASP A 106 3.59 3.29 14.97
C ASP A 106 3.30 2.10 14.06
N VAL A 107 3.91 2.08 12.89
CA VAL A 107 3.80 0.98 11.93
C VAL A 107 5.19 0.42 11.68
N VAL A 108 5.34 -0.90 11.80
CA VAL A 108 6.62 -1.58 11.58
C VAL A 108 6.42 -2.70 10.58
N THR A 109 7.38 -2.86 9.67
CA THR A 109 7.34 -3.90 8.64
C THR A 109 8.34 -5.01 8.92
N SER A 110 8.18 -6.13 8.20
CA SER A 110 9.08 -7.27 8.23
C SER A 110 10.53 -6.93 7.83
N ALA A 111 10.73 -5.86 7.08
CA ALA A 111 12.06 -5.37 6.70
C ALA A 111 12.66 -4.40 7.74
N GLY A 112 11.95 -4.14 8.83
CA GLY A 112 12.39 -3.19 9.86
C GLY A 112 12.08 -1.74 9.54
N THR A 113 11.34 -1.45 8.48
CA THR A 113 10.89 -0.10 8.16
C THR A 113 9.90 0.37 9.23
N ARG A 114 10.08 1.60 9.72
CA ARG A 114 9.24 2.18 10.77
C ARG A 114 8.61 3.46 10.30
N PHE A 115 7.31 3.60 10.59
CA PHE A 115 6.54 4.79 10.27
C PHE A 115 5.93 5.39 11.53
N ASP A 116 5.94 6.71 11.60
CA ASP A 116 5.14 7.50 12.51
C ASP A 116 4.04 8.15 11.68
N ALA A 117 2.83 7.62 11.77
CA ALA A 117 1.72 7.96 10.89
C ALA A 117 0.59 8.67 11.63
N GLY A 118 -0.03 9.65 10.97
CA GLY A 118 -1.24 10.31 11.48
C GLY A 118 -2.49 9.45 11.34
N SER A 119 -2.49 8.55 10.36
CA SER A 119 -3.59 7.62 10.08
C SER A 119 -3.08 6.39 9.35
N VAL A 120 -3.88 5.33 9.35
CA VAL A 120 -3.57 4.10 8.63
C VAL A 120 -4.83 3.65 7.88
N ILE A 121 -4.67 3.37 6.59
CA ILE A 121 -5.73 2.78 5.77
C ILE A 121 -5.34 1.33 5.50
N ILE A 122 -6.22 0.40 5.88
CA ILE A 122 -6.02 -1.02 5.61
C ILE A 122 -6.80 -1.38 4.36
N ALA A 123 -6.09 -1.66 3.27
CA ALA A 123 -6.62 -2.03 1.97
C ALA A 123 -5.96 -3.32 1.47
N ALA A 124 -5.83 -4.29 2.38
CA ALA A 124 -5.00 -5.48 2.20
C ALA A 124 -5.65 -6.59 1.35
N GLY A 125 -6.91 -6.44 0.95
CA GLY A 125 -7.61 -7.43 0.13
C GLY A 125 -7.58 -8.83 0.77
N LEU A 126 -7.08 -9.82 0.04
CA LEU A 126 -6.90 -11.19 0.54
C LEU A 126 -5.64 -11.38 1.41
N GLY A 127 -4.90 -10.32 1.66
CA GLY A 127 -3.65 -10.38 2.40
C GLY A 127 -2.48 -10.81 1.52
N SER A 128 -1.56 -11.60 2.07
CA SER A 128 -0.31 -11.99 1.40
C SER A 128 -0.47 -13.11 0.37
N PHE A 129 -1.68 -13.54 0.08
CA PHE A 129 -2.00 -14.69 -0.81
C PHE A 129 -1.42 -16.03 -0.31
N GLN A 130 -1.11 -16.12 0.96
CA GLN A 130 -0.69 -17.38 1.58
C GLN A 130 -1.93 -18.10 2.11
N PRO A 131 -2.24 -19.31 1.60
CA PRO A 131 -3.43 -20.03 2.08
C PRO A 131 -3.24 -20.45 3.53
N ARG A 132 -4.27 -20.23 4.33
CA ARG A 132 -4.30 -20.78 5.69
C ARG A 132 -4.48 -22.29 5.61
N ARG A 133 -3.59 -23.02 6.25
CA ARG A 133 -3.76 -24.45 6.42
C ARG A 133 -4.72 -24.70 7.58
N LEU A 134 -5.75 -25.49 7.35
CA LEU A 134 -6.56 -26.03 8.42
C LEU A 134 -5.69 -27.00 9.20
N MET A 135 -5.55 -26.76 10.48
CA MET A 135 -4.88 -27.72 11.38
C MET A 135 -5.87 -28.78 11.82
#